data_90f0fd5133e0573b6d5a65cd84164c05
#
_entry.id   90f0fd5133e0573b6d5a65cd84164c05
#
_cell.length_a   1.000
_cell.length_b   1.000
_cell.length_c   1.000
_cell.angle_alpha   90.00
_cell.angle_beta   90.00
_cell.angle_gamma   90.00
#
_symmetry.space_group_name_H-M   'P 1'
#
loop_
_entity.id
_entity.type
_entity.pdbx_description
1 polymer ?
#
loop_
_entity_poly.entity_id
_entity_poly.type
_entity_poly.pdbx_seq_one_letter_code
_entity_poly.pdbx_strand_id
1 'polypeptide(L)'
;MKNFAYLKGAVLFGATSALIGCLPPALGQPTNSMPPVSERPKRPTPPTRDPHTPGYVTATELPDGEVPAADAEGNFIIGATHHAAPEMVAQTNVPQGTVYNFTMSSADSKIFPGIARDPNTFGTGDPIDPTRMVVTTSHPEAYTRRVAVYVPQQYVPGRVAPFIVGADGPDRMLFTALDNLIAEHRVPVMIAISIGNGSGDAQGSERGLEYDTMSGRYAEFVEQEVLPLVESKYHVTLTTDPEGRATMGGSSGGSCALSMAWYHTDLYHRVLTYSGTYVNQQWPHNEETPHGAWGYHETLIPNSAAKPIRIWLEVGDRDLLNPNSMHDNMHDWVVANERMAQVLAAKGYHYQFIFARNAGHTDRAVKQQTLPEALEWLWQGYQPPAK
;
A
#
# COMPACT_ATOMS: atom_id res chain seq x y z
N MET A 1 -16.47 61.25 29.14
CA MET A 1 -15.97 62.18 30.23
C MET A 1 -14.68 61.62 30.76
N LYS A 2 -13.63 62.46 30.69
CA LYS A 2 -12.32 62.47 31.39
C LYS A 2 -11.42 61.28 31.17
N ASN A 3 -10.43 61.31 30.30
CA ASN A 3 -9.22 62.16 30.22
C ASN A 3 -8.21 61.96 31.37
N PHE A 4 -7.03 61.79 30.96
CA PHE A 4 -5.70 62.27 31.33
C PHE A 4 -4.75 61.16 31.78
N ALA A 5 -3.50 61.10 31.52
CA ALA A 5 -2.55 61.76 30.60
C ALA A 5 -1.15 61.35 31.10
N TYR A 6 -0.24 61.16 30.19
CA TYR A 6 1.22 61.33 30.20
C TYR A 6 1.93 61.70 31.50
N LEU A 7 3.08 61.07 31.76
CA LEU A 7 4.30 61.88 31.99
C LEU A 7 5.59 61.13 31.62
N LYS A 8 6.43 61.83 30.89
CA LYS A 8 7.82 61.57 30.54
C LYS A 8 8.73 61.93 31.73
N GLY A 9 9.89 61.34 31.81
CA GLY A 9 10.96 61.78 32.68
C GLY A 9 12.23 60.99 32.51
N ALA A 10 13.18 61.60 32.10
CA ALA A 10 14.49 61.44 31.52
C ALA A 10 15.62 61.34 32.57
N VAL A 11 16.63 60.55 32.22
CA VAL A 11 18.10 60.78 32.29
C VAL A 11 18.74 61.11 33.64
N LEU A 12 19.77 60.36 34.11
CA LEU A 12 21.20 60.72 34.13
C LEU A 12 22.06 59.69 34.87
N PHE A 13 23.15 59.33 34.25
CA PHE A 13 24.55 59.06 34.65
C PHE A 13 24.88 58.64 36.10
N GLY A 14 25.72 57.62 36.18
CA GLY A 14 26.68 57.57 37.28
C GLY A 14 27.39 56.24 37.52
N ALA A 15 28.62 56.16 37.06
CA ALA A 15 29.81 55.55 37.66
C ALA A 15 29.93 54.03 37.85
N THR A 16 30.83 53.50 37.10
CA THR A 16 31.75 52.36 37.25
C THR A 16 32.06 51.89 38.69
N SER A 17 31.90 50.59 38.91
CA SER A 17 32.74 49.80 39.81
C SER A 17 32.85 48.36 39.24
N ALA A 18 34.05 47.97 38.86
CA ALA A 18 34.43 46.65 38.47
C ALA A 18 34.41 45.70 39.68
N LEU A 19 33.54 44.70 39.65
CA LEU A 19 33.64 43.54 40.51
C LEU A 19 33.90 42.32 39.63
N ILE A 20 35.12 41.81 39.74
CA ILE A 20 35.52 40.53 39.16
C ILE A 20 34.80 39.44 39.92
N GLY A 21 33.69 38.95 39.39
CA GLY A 21 32.98 37.77 39.89
C GLY A 21 33.37 36.57 39.07
N CYS A 22 34.03 35.60 39.68
CA CYS A 22 34.27 34.27 39.10
C CYS A 22 32.94 33.64 38.71
N LEU A 23 32.69 33.43 37.41
CA LEU A 23 31.64 32.58 36.91
C LEU A 23 32.05 31.12 37.12
N PRO A 24 31.17 30.25 37.65
CA PRO A 24 31.39 28.82 37.63
C PRO A 24 31.41 28.29 36.21
N PRO A 25 32.17 27.21 35.92
CA PRO A 25 32.20 26.63 34.59
C PRO A 25 30.80 26.17 34.20
N ALA A 26 30.35 26.58 33.02
CA ALA A 26 29.13 26.12 32.42
C ALA A 26 29.20 24.58 32.29
N LEU A 27 28.34 23.89 33.03
CA LEU A 27 28.08 22.47 32.83
C LEU A 27 27.58 22.31 31.38
N GLY A 28 28.44 21.76 30.55
CA GLY A 28 28.09 21.41 29.17
C GLY A 28 26.82 20.55 29.16
N GLN A 29 25.79 21.02 28.49
CA GLN A 29 24.67 20.16 28.18
C GLN A 29 25.20 18.92 27.45
N PRO A 30 24.74 17.71 27.80
CA PRO A 30 25.08 16.54 27.02
C PRO A 30 24.50 16.75 25.62
N THR A 31 25.36 16.88 24.62
CA THR A 31 24.99 16.75 23.22
C THR A 31 24.51 15.32 23.05
N ASN A 32 23.20 15.15 22.99
CA ASN A 32 22.58 13.91 22.57
C ASN A 32 22.90 13.73 21.05
N SER A 33 24.16 13.39 20.76
CA SER A 33 24.52 12.84 19.48
C SER A 33 23.90 11.45 19.43
N MET A 34 22.79 11.32 18.70
CA MET A 34 22.29 10.00 18.34
C MET A 34 23.47 9.19 17.78
N PRO A 35 23.65 7.93 18.22
CA PRO A 35 24.68 7.10 17.64
C PRO A 35 24.47 7.05 16.13
N PRO A 36 25.53 6.99 15.32
CA PRO A 36 25.39 6.86 13.87
C PRO A 36 24.49 5.67 13.59
N VAL A 37 23.47 5.88 12.78
CA VAL A 37 22.59 4.81 12.28
C VAL A 37 23.54 3.78 11.67
N SER A 38 23.76 2.66 12.33
CA SER A 38 24.51 1.56 11.77
C SER A 38 23.81 1.22 10.46
N GLU A 39 24.54 1.34 9.34
CA GLU A 39 23.98 0.94 8.04
C GLU A 39 23.47 -0.49 8.23
N ARG A 40 22.17 -0.66 8.09
CA ARG A 40 21.60 -2.01 8.08
C ARG A 40 22.32 -2.79 7.00
N PRO A 41 22.78 -4.02 7.26
CA PRO A 41 23.40 -4.84 6.23
C PRO A 41 22.50 -4.81 5.01
N LYS A 42 23.05 -4.40 3.87
CA LYS A 42 22.30 -4.43 2.60
C LYS A 42 21.83 -5.86 2.40
N ARG A 43 20.52 -6.04 2.23
CA ARG A 43 19.99 -7.36 1.88
C ARG A 43 20.69 -7.81 0.59
N PRO A 44 21.14 -9.07 0.50
CA PRO A 44 21.71 -9.58 -0.74
C PRO A 44 20.66 -9.43 -1.85
N THR A 45 21.09 -9.03 -3.05
CA THR A 45 20.21 -8.99 -4.20
C THR A 45 19.75 -10.42 -4.50
N PRO A 46 18.43 -10.70 -4.55
CA PRO A 46 17.95 -12.03 -4.88
C PRO A 46 18.46 -12.48 -6.25
N PRO A 47 18.65 -13.79 -6.47
CA PRO A 47 19.01 -14.29 -7.78
C PRO A 47 17.89 -14.01 -8.79
N THR A 48 18.25 -13.77 -10.04
CA THR A 48 17.27 -13.69 -11.13
C THR A 48 16.61 -15.05 -11.30
N ARG A 49 15.28 -15.09 -11.36
CA ARG A 49 14.49 -16.30 -11.67
C ARG A 49 14.15 -16.31 -13.16
N ASP A 50 14.25 -17.49 -13.76
CA ASP A 50 13.88 -17.66 -15.17
C ASP A 50 12.42 -18.12 -15.27
N PRO A 51 11.53 -17.33 -15.91
CA PRO A 51 10.11 -17.68 -16.07
C PRO A 51 9.88 -18.89 -16.99
N HIS A 52 10.91 -19.36 -17.71
CA HIS A 52 10.85 -20.60 -18.49
C HIS A 52 11.24 -21.86 -17.69
N THR A 53 11.53 -21.71 -16.41
CA THR A 53 11.83 -22.85 -15.52
C THR A 53 10.57 -23.72 -15.36
N PRO A 54 10.69 -25.08 -15.36
CA PRO A 54 9.57 -25.94 -15.07
C PRO A 54 8.89 -25.61 -13.73
N GLY A 55 7.56 -25.49 -13.74
CA GLY A 55 6.76 -25.09 -12.58
C GLY A 55 6.26 -23.65 -12.64
N TYR A 56 6.81 -22.82 -13.54
CA TYR A 56 6.27 -21.50 -13.83
C TYR A 56 5.07 -21.59 -14.81
N VAL A 57 4.21 -20.58 -14.80
CA VAL A 57 3.09 -20.51 -15.75
C VAL A 57 3.61 -20.30 -17.16
N THR A 58 2.93 -20.88 -18.14
CA THR A 58 3.17 -20.53 -19.54
C THR A 58 2.70 -19.10 -19.76
N ALA A 59 3.58 -18.26 -20.29
CA ALA A 59 3.33 -16.84 -20.48
C ALA A 59 3.72 -16.38 -21.88
N THR A 60 3.06 -15.33 -22.37
CA THR A 60 3.43 -14.65 -23.62
C THR A 60 4.55 -13.66 -23.34
N GLU A 61 5.73 -13.88 -23.93
CA GLU A 61 6.83 -12.93 -23.84
C GLU A 61 6.64 -11.79 -24.83
N LEU A 62 6.68 -10.55 -24.31
CA LEU A 62 6.52 -9.35 -25.11
C LEU A 62 7.89 -8.77 -25.52
N PRO A 63 7.95 -8.02 -26.63
CA PRO A 63 9.14 -7.25 -26.98
C PRO A 63 9.59 -6.34 -25.82
N ASP A 64 10.91 -6.08 -25.71
CA ASP A 64 11.46 -5.25 -24.66
C ASP A 64 10.89 -3.83 -24.69
N GLY A 65 10.44 -3.35 -23.53
CA GLY A 65 9.79 -2.05 -23.37
C GLY A 65 8.27 -2.04 -23.59
N GLU A 66 7.67 -3.15 -24.06
CA GLU A 66 6.23 -3.27 -24.25
C GLU A 66 5.52 -3.82 -23.02
N VAL A 67 4.22 -3.53 -22.93
CA VAL A 67 3.28 -4.06 -21.93
C VAL A 67 2.09 -4.71 -22.62
N PRO A 68 1.36 -5.64 -21.97
CA PRO A 68 0.18 -6.23 -22.61
C PRO A 68 -0.91 -5.18 -22.83
N ALA A 69 -1.71 -5.39 -23.87
CA ALA A 69 -2.87 -4.55 -24.10
C ALA A 69 -3.84 -4.61 -22.91
N ALA A 70 -4.52 -3.49 -22.67
CA ALA A 70 -5.44 -3.36 -21.54
C ALA A 70 -6.66 -4.31 -21.59
N ASP A 71 -6.93 -4.96 -22.72
CA ASP A 71 -7.97 -5.98 -22.88
C ASP A 71 -7.43 -7.43 -22.84
N ALA A 72 -6.10 -7.60 -22.70
CA ALA A 72 -5.48 -8.92 -22.68
C ALA A 72 -5.66 -9.59 -21.31
N GLU A 73 -5.91 -10.89 -21.33
CA GLU A 73 -6.02 -11.74 -20.12
C GLU A 73 -4.91 -12.79 -20.10
N GLY A 74 -4.55 -13.26 -18.92
CA GLY A 74 -3.59 -14.35 -18.72
C GLY A 74 -2.20 -13.87 -18.30
N ASN A 75 -1.16 -14.58 -18.75
CA ASN A 75 0.19 -14.43 -18.24
C ASN A 75 1.12 -13.80 -19.27
N PHE A 76 1.87 -12.80 -18.87
CA PHE A 76 2.79 -12.05 -19.74
C PHE A 76 4.16 -11.88 -19.07
N ILE A 77 5.21 -11.92 -19.89
CA ILE A 77 6.57 -11.56 -19.51
C ILE A 77 6.89 -10.24 -20.19
N ILE A 78 7.23 -9.22 -19.43
CA ILE A 78 7.73 -7.95 -19.95
C ILE A 78 9.26 -7.89 -19.86
N GLY A 79 9.87 -7.21 -20.82
CA GLY A 79 11.33 -7.14 -20.97
C GLY A 79 12.05 -6.39 -19.85
N ALA A 80 13.36 -6.31 -19.98
CA ALA A 80 14.23 -5.77 -18.94
C ALA A 80 14.29 -4.25 -18.89
N THR A 81 13.76 -3.58 -19.90
CA THR A 81 13.75 -2.11 -20.00
C THR A 81 12.39 -1.57 -19.59
N HIS A 82 12.39 -0.75 -18.54
CA HIS A 82 11.16 -0.19 -17.97
C HIS A 82 11.17 1.34 -18.15
N HIS A 83 10.50 1.82 -19.18
CA HIS A 83 10.28 3.24 -19.40
C HIS A 83 8.94 3.67 -18.78
N ALA A 84 8.95 4.85 -18.14
CA ALA A 84 7.69 5.40 -17.65
C ALA A 84 6.74 5.66 -18.82
N ALA A 85 5.49 5.21 -18.68
CA ALA A 85 4.45 5.51 -19.63
C ALA A 85 4.16 7.03 -19.68
N PRO A 86 3.73 7.57 -20.83
CA PRO A 86 3.44 8.99 -20.95
C PRO A 86 2.46 9.52 -19.91
N GLU A 87 1.50 8.73 -19.53
CA GLU A 87 0.46 9.04 -18.54
C GLU A 87 0.99 9.18 -17.10
N MET A 88 2.22 8.73 -16.85
CA MET A 88 2.89 8.89 -15.56
C MET A 88 3.55 10.26 -15.38
N VAL A 89 3.46 11.11 -16.38
CA VAL A 89 4.00 12.48 -16.34
C VAL A 89 2.84 13.48 -16.34
N ALA A 90 2.85 14.42 -15.40
CA ALA A 90 1.83 15.48 -15.36
C ALA A 90 1.86 16.31 -16.63
N GLN A 91 0.74 16.42 -17.31
CA GLN A 91 0.57 17.16 -18.56
C GLN A 91 -0.14 18.48 -18.29
N THR A 92 0.42 19.59 -18.78
CA THR A 92 -0.10 20.94 -18.50
C THR A 92 -1.45 21.25 -19.18
N ASN A 93 -1.78 20.52 -20.22
CA ASN A 93 -3.04 20.64 -20.97
C ASN A 93 -4.15 19.68 -20.51
N VAL A 94 -3.87 18.88 -19.49
CA VAL A 94 -4.82 17.92 -18.89
C VAL A 94 -5.40 18.52 -17.61
N PRO A 95 -6.72 18.42 -17.40
CA PRO A 95 -7.35 18.83 -16.14
C PRO A 95 -6.76 18.06 -14.95
N GLN A 96 -6.20 18.79 -13.99
CA GLN A 96 -5.60 18.23 -12.80
C GLN A 96 -6.63 18.11 -11.68
N GLY A 97 -6.74 16.93 -11.06
CA GLY A 97 -7.56 16.72 -9.88
C GLY A 97 -6.99 17.42 -8.64
N THR A 98 -7.81 17.54 -7.63
CA THR A 98 -7.41 18.09 -6.33
C THR A 98 -7.08 16.97 -5.37
N VAL A 99 -5.91 17.05 -4.73
CA VAL A 99 -5.50 16.10 -3.68
C VAL A 99 -5.71 16.75 -2.31
N TYR A 100 -6.68 16.26 -1.59
CA TYR A 100 -6.93 16.63 -0.21
C TYR A 100 -6.19 15.68 0.74
N ASN A 101 -5.85 16.16 1.94
CA ASN A 101 -5.20 15.34 2.96
C ASN A 101 -5.85 15.57 4.32
N PHE A 102 -6.02 14.50 5.08
CA PHE A 102 -6.37 14.56 6.48
C PHE A 102 -5.63 13.49 7.27
N THR A 103 -5.66 13.59 8.57
CA THR A 103 -5.09 12.61 9.49
C THR A 103 -6.20 11.97 10.30
N MET A 104 -6.02 10.68 10.61
CA MET A 104 -6.86 9.93 11.54
C MET A 104 -6.01 9.49 12.72
N SER A 105 -6.52 9.72 13.93
CA SER A 105 -5.92 9.17 15.15
C SER A 105 -6.44 7.75 15.38
N SER A 106 -5.57 6.81 15.65
CA SER A 106 -5.96 5.44 16.01
C SER A 106 -6.75 5.40 17.32
N ALA A 107 -6.58 6.39 18.19
CA ALA A 107 -7.38 6.50 19.42
C ALA A 107 -8.88 6.67 19.16
N ASP A 108 -9.27 7.15 17.97
CA ASP A 108 -10.66 7.31 17.54
C ASP A 108 -11.17 6.08 16.77
N SER A 109 -10.27 5.14 16.41
CA SER A 109 -10.62 3.93 15.68
C SER A 109 -11.13 2.83 16.63
N LYS A 110 -12.23 2.20 16.25
CA LYS A 110 -12.77 1.02 16.94
C LYS A 110 -12.14 -0.27 16.43
N ILE A 111 -11.65 -0.26 15.18
CA ILE A 111 -11.14 -1.44 14.49
C ILE A 111 -9.63 -1.55 14.69
N PHE A 112 -8.89 -0.45 14.54
CA PHE A 112 -7.44 -0.38 14.69
C PHE A 112 -7.01 0.69 15.71
N PRO A 113 -7.17 0.43 17.01
CA PRO A 113 -6.80 1.38 18.07
C PRO A 113 -5.28 1.61 18.19
N GLY A 114 -4.48 0.72 17.61
CA GLY A 114 -3.05 0.83 17.51
C GLY A 114 -2.28 -0.16 18.37
N ILE A 115 -1.27 -0.76 17.75
CA ILE A 115 -0.26 -1.59 18.42
C ILE A 115 1.14 -1.25 17.93
N ALA A 116 2.14 -1.49 18.79
CA ALA A 116 3.53 -1.53 18.38
C ALA A 116 4.16 -2.86 18.80
N ARG A 117 5.07 -3.35 17.97
CA ARG A 117 5.84 -4.56 18.26
C ARG A 117 6.87 -4.28 19.34
N ASP A 118 6.97 -5.20 20.33
CA ASP A 118 8.01 -5.12 21.35
C ASP A 118 9.41 -5.27 20.76
N PRO A 119 10.39 -4.51 21.23
CA PRO A 119 11.76 -4.60 20.73
C PRO A 119 12.35 -6.02 20.82
N ASN A 120 13.15 -6.40 19.81
CA ASN A 120 13.87 -7.68 19.75
C ASN A 120 13.02 -8.96 19.73
N THR A 121 11.74 -8.85 19.40
CA THR A 121 10.84 -10.02 19.36
C THR A 121 10.53 -10.51 17.95
N PHE A 122 11.03 -9.85 16.92
CA PHE A 122 10.81 -10.23 15.53
C PHE A 122 11.79 -11.29 15.03
N GLY A 123 11.28 -12.34 14.38
CA GLY A 123 12.10 -13.27 13.61
C GLY A 123 12.62 -14.48 14.37
N THR A 124 12.06 -14.81 15.52
CA THR A 124 12.31 -16.11 16.18
C THR A 124 11.35 -17.16 15.66
N GLY A 125 11.88 -18.24 15.09
CA GLY A 125 11.06 -19.41 14.75
C GLY A 125 10.55 -20.11 16.00
N ASP A 126 9.41 -20.78 15.90
CA ASP A 126 8.91 -21.64 16.99
C ASP A 126 9.92 -22.76 17.21
N PRO A 127 10.45 -22.99 18.44
CA PRO A 127 11.40 -24.03 18.73
C PRO A 127 10.81 -25.44 18.57
N ILE A 128 9.49 -25.59 18.53
CA ILE A 128 8.78 -26.85 18.40
C ILE A 128 8.36 -27.07 16.94
N ASP A 129 7.89 -26.01 16.29
CA ASP A 129 7.46 -26.02 14.88
C ASP A 129 8.22 -24.94 14.09
N PRO A 130 9.31 -25.27 13.38
CA PRO A 130 10.09 -24.30 12.63
C PRO A 130 9.35 -23.71 11.41
N THR A 131 8.18 -24.23 11.05
CA THR A 131 7.32 -23.64 10.02
C THR A 131 6.47 -22.51 10.56
N ARG A 132 6.48 -22.31 11.85
CA ARG A 132 5.73 -21.27 12.57
C ARG A 132 6.68 -20.24 13.15
N MET A 133 6.39 -18.98 12.92
CA MET A 133 7.08 -17.91 13.64
C MET A 133 6.45 -17.73 15.02
N VAL A 134 7.27 -17.87 16.08
CA VAL A 134 6.86 -17.35 17.40
C VAL A 134 6.87 -15.85 17.29
N VAL A 135 5.72 -15.31 17.26
CA VAL A 135 5.59 -13.88 17.23
C VAL A 135 5.71 -13.34 18.64
N THR A 136 6.73 -12.63 18.90
CA THR A 136 6.62 -11.21 19.04
C THR A 136 5.43 -10.82 19.90
N THR A 137 5.73 -10.39 21.04
CA THR A 137 4.78 -9.64 21.85
C THR A 137 4.60 -8.24 21.24
N SER A 138 3.38 -7.75 21.27
CA SER A 138 3.00 -6.39 20.91
C SER A 138 2.33 -5.74 22.09
N HIS A 139 2.40 -4.43 22.16
CA HIS A 139 1.68 -3.64 23.16
C HIS A 139 0.80 -2.59 22.49
N PRO A 140 -0.27 -2.12 23.16
CA PRO A 140 -1.08 -1.01 22.66
C PRO A 140 -0.24 0.25 22.50
N GLU A 141 -0.26 0.83 21.30
CA GLU A 141 0.39 2.10 21.01
C GLU A 141 -0.45 2.87 19.99
N ALA A 142 -0.87 4.08 20.38
CA ALA A 142 -1.63 4.93 19.49
C ALA A 142 -0.72 5.53 18.40
N TYR A 143 -1.27 5.69 17.20
CA TYR A 143 -0.58 6.29 16.06
C TYR A 143 -1.51 7.25 15.29
N THR A 144 -0.92 7.94 14.34
CA THR A 144 -1.67 8.82 13.42
C THR A 144 -1.37 8.41 11.98
N ARG A 145 -2.42 8.13 11.20
CA ARG A 145 -2.29 7.86 9.77
C ARG A 145 -2.68 9.06 8.92
N ARG A 146 -2.05 9.18 7.78
CA ARG A 146 -2.44 10.13 6.74
C ARG A 146 -3.36 9.46 5.73
N VAL A 147 -4.39 10.17 5.33
CA VAL A 147 -5.26 9.79 4.21
C VAL A 147 -5.20 10.90 3.17
N ALA A 148 -4.87 10.54 1.93
CA ALA A 148 -4.92 11.42 0.77
C ALA A 148 -6.11 11.04 -0.10
N VAL A 149 -6.91 12.02 -0.48
CA VAL A 149 -8.11 11.85 -1.32
C VAL A 149 -7.92 12.67 -2.59
N TYR A 150 -7.82 11.97 -3.71
CA TYR A 150 -7.80 12.58 -5.03
C TYR A 150 -9.22 12.68 -5.56
N VAL A 151 -9.63 13.88 -5.93
CA VAL A 151 -10.91 14.17 -6.58
C VAL A 151 -10.61 14.75 -7.95
N PRO A 152 -10.94 14.06 -9.06
CA PRO A 152 -10.65 14.55 -10.40
C PRO A 152 -11.47 15.81 -10.70
N GLN A 153 -10.93 16.70 -11.53
CA GLN A 153 -11.60 17.93 -11.91
C GLN A 153 -12.94 17.68 -12.62
N GLN A 154 -13.09 16.53 -13.26
CA GLN A 154 -14.29 16.09 -13.97
C GLN A 154 -15.39 15.60 -13.02
N TYR A 155 -15.11 15.44 -11.73
CA TYR A 155 -16.14 15.02 -10.76
C TYR A 155 -17.22 16.10 -10.60
N VAL A 156 -18.46 15.67 -10.68
CA VAL A 156 -19.62 16.55 -10.48
C VAL A 156 -20.20 16.30 -9.09
N PRO A 157 -20.23 17.28 -8.19
CA PRO A 157 -20.81 17.13 -6.86
C PRO A 157 -22.23 16.54 -6.89
N GLY A 158 -22.49 15.59 -6.01
CA GLY A 158 -23.76 14.87 -5.94
C GLY A 158 -23.90 13.69 -6.93
N ARG A 159 -22.94 13.48 -7.84
CA ARG A 159 -22.89 12.27 -8.66
C ARG A 159 -22.19 11.15 -7.88
N VAL A 160 -22.76 9.96 -7.99
CA VAL A 160 -22.13 8.75 -7.44
C VAL A 160 -20.89 8.42 -8.26
N ALA A 161 -19.73 8.34 -7.59
CA ALA A 161 -18.44 8.04 -8.22
C ALA A 161 -17.95 6.64 -7.86
N PRO A 162 -17.39 5.89 -8.80
CA PRO A 162 -16.55 4.75 -8.50
C PRO A 162 -15.28 5.21 -7.78
N PHE A 163 -14.59 4.30 -7.10
CA PHE A 163 -13.38 4.67 -6.39
C PHE A 163 -12.36 3.53 -6.28
N ILE A 164 -11.11 3.90 -6.03
CA ILE A 164 -10.01 2.97 -5.74
C ILE A 164 -9.39 3.30 -4.38
N VAL A 165 -9.21 2.28 -3.54
CA VAL A 165 -8.51 2.37 -2.26
C VAL A 165 -7.10 1.86 -2.42
N GLY A 166 -6.11 2.70 -2.15
CA GLY A 166 -4.68 2.36 -2.18
C GLY A 166 -4.08 2.24 -0.79
N ALA A 167 -3.35 1.16 -0.55
CA ALA A 167 -2.54 0.95 0.65
C ALA A 167 -1.23 1.76 0.61
N ASP A 168 -0.59 1.96 1.77
CA ASP A 168 0.71 2.64 1.95
C ASP A 168 0.77 4.06 1.36
N GLY A 169 -0.35 4.80 1.41
CA GLY A 169 -0.48 6.14 0.84
C GLY A 169 0.40 7.23 1.48
N PRO A 170 0.51 8.37 0.81
CA PRO A 170 -0.15 8.79 -0.43
C PRO A 170 0.55 8.28 -1.70
N ASP A 171 -0.22 7.83 -2.68
CA ASP A 171 0.30 7.37 -3.99
C ASP A 171 0.14 8.43 -5.08
N ARG A 172 1.17 9.24 -5.26
CA ARG A 172 1.16 10.31 -6.29
C ARG A 172 1.22 9.79 -7.73
N MET A 173 1.77 8.59 -7.93
CA MET A 173 1.81 7.99 -9.27
C MET A 173 0.41 7.65 -9.74
N LEU A 174 -0.41 7.09 -8.84
CA LEU A 174 -1.82 6.83 -9.11
C LEU A 174 -2.58 8.11 -9.49
N PHE A 175 -2.37 9.20 -8.73
CA PHE A 175 -3.08 10.46 -8.99
C PHE A 175 -2.71 11.06 -10.36
N THR A 176 -1.42 11.03 -10.71
CA THR A 176 -0.95 11.51 -12.02
C THR A 176 -1.50 10.66 -13.17
N ALA A 177 -1.48 9.33 -13.03
CA ALA A 177 -2.07 8.44 -14.02
C ALA A 177 -3.57 8.71 -14.21
N LEU A 178 -4.31 8.91 -13.12
CA LEU A 178 -5.74 9.19 -13.16
C LEU A 178 -6.08 10.52 -13.85
N ASP A 179 -5.28 11.58 -13.63
CA ASP A 179 -5.48 12.84 -14.35
C ASP A 179 -5.50 12.61 -15.87
N ASN A 180 -4.49 11.89 -16.38
CA ASN A 180 -4.32 11.64 -17.80
C ASN A 180 -5.39 10.65 -18.33
N LEU A 181 -5.55 9.49 -17.68
CA LEU A 181 -6.47 8.44 -18.13
C LEU A 181 -7.94 8.87 -18.10
N ILE A 182 -8.35 9.68 -17.12
CA ILE A 182 -9.71 10.22 -17.04
C ILE A 182 -9.92 11.24 -18.17
N ALA A 183 -8.93 12.09 -18.46
CA ALA A 183 -9.02 13.04 -19.56
C ALA A 183 -9.09 12.36 -20.94
N GLU A 184 -8.43 11.21 -21.08
CA GLU A 184 -8.46 10.38 -22.29
C GLU A 184 -9.69 9.44 -22.36
N HIS A 185 -10.53 9.44 -21.33
CA HIS A 185 -11.70 8.55 -21.22
C HIS A 185 -11.36 7.03 -21.22
N ARG A 186 -10.15 6.67 -20.81
CA ARG A 186 -9.68 5.27 -20.69
C ARG A 186 -10.13 4.62 -19.39
N VAL A 187 -10.37 5.42 -18.35
CA VAL A 187 -10.95 4.98 -17.08
C VAL A 187 -12.13 5.86 -16.70
N PRO A 188 -13.05 5.41 -15.84
CA PRO A 188 -14.17 6.24 -15.38
C PRO A 188 -13.68 7.43 -14.55
N VAL A 189 -14.49 8.49 -14.46
CA VAL A 189 -14.29 9.56 -13.50
C VAL A 189 -14.44 9.00 -12.10
N MET A 190 -13.32 8.79 -11.39
CA MET A 190 -13.28 8.11 -10.10
C MET A 190 -12.53 8.87 -9.02
N ILE A 191 -12.85 8.59 -7.77
CA ILE A 191 -12.13 9.08 -6.59
C ILE A 191 -11.01 8.09 -6.26
N ALA A 192 -9.82 8.56 -5.87
CA ALA A 192 -8.79 7.70 -5.30
C ALA A 192 -8.56 8.05 -3.82
N ILE A 193 -8.55 7.03 -2.97
CA ILE A 193 -8.38 7.15 -1.52
C ILE A 193 -7.13 6.39 -1.14
N SER A 194 -6.05 7.10 -0.85
CA SER A 194 -4.74 6.53 -0.57
C SER A 194 -4.45 6.62 0.92
N ILE A 195 -4.44 5.47 1.59
CA ILE A 195 -4.44 5.36 3.05
C ILE A 195 -3.03 4.97 3.52
N GLY A 196 -2.43 5.78 4.38
CA GLY A 196 -1.19 5.44 5.08
C GLY A 196 -1.43 4.35 6.12
N ASN A 197 -0.46 3.46 6.30
CA ASN A 197 -0.50 2.44 7.34
C ASN A 197 -0.26 3.01 8.75
N GLY A 198 -0.47 2.16 9.75
CA GLY A 198 -0.29 2.52 11.16
C GLY A 198 1.15 2.55 11.65
N SER A 199 2.10 2.15 10.85
CA SER A 199 3.55 2.07 11.10
C SER A 199 4.09 0.65 11.30
N GLY A 200 5.41 0.55 11.29
CA GLY A 200 6.12 -0.72 11.40
C GLY A 200 6.08 -1.53 10.11
N ASP A 201 6.48 -2.79 10.22
CA ASP A 201 6.47 -3.74 9.11
C ASP A 201 6.34 -5.16 9.64
N ALA A 202 5.58 -6.00 8.94
CA ALA A 202 5.33 -7.42 9.22
C ALA A 202 4.75 -7.70 10.64
N GLN A 203 4.88 -8.93 11.09
CA GLN A 203 4.20 -9.43 12.30
C GLN A 203 4.48 -8.58 13.55
N GLY A 204 3.46 -8.39 14.35
CA GLY A 204 3.51 -7.65 15.59
C GLY A 204 3.45 -6.13 15.45
N SER A 205 3.64 -5.59 14.26
CA SER A 205 3.44 -4.17 13.97
C SER A 205 2.00 -3.85 13.60
N GLU A 206 1.63 -2.58 13.68
CA GLU A 206 0.30 -2.15 13.23
C GLU A 206 0.08 -2.41 11.73
N ARG A 207 1.08 -2.15 10.88
CA ARG A 207 0.99 -2.47 9.44
C ARG A 207 0.79 -3.97 9.21
N GLY A 208 1.43 -4.82 10.01
CA GLY A 208 1.20 -6.26 9.97
C GLY A 208 -0.24 -6.62 10.36
N LEU A 209 -0.77 -6.00 11.42
CA LEU A 209 -2.15 -6.21 11.85
C LEU A 209 -3.17 -5.73 10.82
N GLU A 210 -2.89 -4.61 10.13
CA GLU A 210 -3.76 -4.06 9.10
C GLU A 210 -3.74 -4.88 7.81
N TYR A 211 -2.55 -5.30 7.35
CA TYR A 211 -2.38 -5.80 5.98
C TYR A 211 -2.14 -7.31 5.89
N ASP A 212 -1.50 -7.91 6.90
CA ASP A 212 -1.18 -9.34 6.88
C ASP A 212 -2.22 -10.18 7.64
N THR A 213 -3.34 -9.57 8.04
CA THR A 213 -4.45 -10.32 8.63
C THR A 213 -5.20 -11.12 7.55
N MET A 214 -5.46 -12.39 7.83
CA MET A 214 -6.27 -13.25 6.95
C MET A 214 -7.75 -13.08 7.28
N SER A 215 -8.28 -11.87 7.04
CA SER A 215 -9.67 -11.51 7.34
C SER A 215 -10.14 -10.28 6.53
N GLY A 216 -11.45 -9.99 6.58
CA GLY A 216 -12.05 -8.79 5.98
C GLY A 216 -11.89 -7.50 6.79
N ARG A 217 -11.20 -7.55 7.91
CA ARG A 217 -11.17 -6.47 8.90
C ARG A 217 -10.70 -5.12 8.34
N TYR A 218 -9.75 -5.13 7.40
CA TYR A 218 -9.31 -3.88 6.79
C TYR A 218 -10.37 -3.28 5.86
N ALA A 219 -11.15 -4.11 5.15
CA ALA A 219 -12.29 -3.62 4.37
C ALA A 219 -13.37 -3.00 5.27
N GLU A 220 -13.65 -3.63 6.41
CA GLU A 220 -14.58 -3.08 7.41
C GLU A 220 -14.10 -1.74 7.98
N PHE A 221 -12.80 -1.60 8.26
CA PHE A 221 -12.21 -0.33 8.68
C PHE A 221 -12.40 0.76 7.61
N VAL A 222 -12.11 0.44 6.36
CA VAL A 222 -12.28 1.39 5.26
C VAL A 222 -13.75 1.81 5.15
N GLU A 223 -14.68 0.85 5.14
CA GLU A 223 -16.12 1.10 5.00
C GLU A 223 -16.70 1.90 6.16
N GLN A 224 -16.34 1.55 7.39
CA GLN A 224 -16.99 2.11 8.59
C GLN A 224 -16.33 3.39 9.11
N GLU A 225 -15.02 3.55 8.89
CA GLU A 225 -14.27 4.64 9.52
C GLU A 225 -13.65 5.62 8.50
N VAL A 226 -13.23 5.15 7.31
CA VAL A 226 -12.56 6.02 6.32
C VAL A 226 -13.55 6.66 5.36
N LEU A 227 -14.39 5.86 4.67
CA LEU A 227 -15.29 6.37 3.62
C LEU A 227 -16.26 7.43 4.14
N PRO A 228 -16.90 7.30 5.33
CA PRO A 228 -17.79 8.34 5.85
C PRO A 228 -17.07 9.68 6.10
N LEU A 229 -15.79 9.65 6.50
CA LEU A 229 -14.99 10.86 6.67
C LEU A 229 -14.67 11.50 5.31
N VAL A 230 -14.36 10.69 4.30
CA VAL A 230 -14.09 11.17 2.94
C VAL A 230 -15.31 11.86 2.36
N GLU A 231 -16.49 11.23 2.42
CA GLU A 231 -17.73 11.78 1.90
C GLU A 231 -18.12 13.07 2.62
N SER A 232 -18.06 13.07 3.96
CA SER A 232 -18.46 14.24 4.75
C SER A 232 -17.51 15.43 4.59
N LYS A 233 -16.19 15.19 4.51
CA LYS A 233 -15.19 16.25 4.42
C LYS A 233 -15.10 16.89 3.04
N TYR A 234 -15.31 16.11 1.99
CA TYR A 234 -15.04 16.56 0.61
C TYR A 234 -16.28 16.59 -0.26
N HIS A 235 -17.46 16.33 0.33
CA HIS A 235 -18.75 16.38 -0.35
C HIS A 235 -18.77 15.54 -1.63
N VAL A 236 -18.15 14.39 -1.58
CA VAL A 236 -18.20 13.36 -2.63
C VAL A 236 -19.21 12.29 -2.26
N THR A 237 -19.80 11.64 -3.26
CA THR A 237 -20.70 10.50 -3.07
C THR A 237 -20.07 9.28 -3.70
N LEU A 238 -19.76 8.29 -2.89
CA LEU A 238 -19.08 7.06 -3.32
C LEU A 238 -20.10 5.96 -3.65
N THR A 239 -19.80 5.16 -4.66
CA THR A 239 -20.69 4.07 -5.03
C THR A 239 -20.74 2.97 -3.97
N THR A 240 -21.90 2.34 -3.82
CA THR A 240 -22.09 1.12 -3.02
C THR A 240 -22.03 -0.14 -3.90
N ASP A 241 -21.96 0.02 -5.24
CA ASP A 241 -21.81 -1.10 -6.17
C ASP A 241 -20.39 -1.66 -6.12
N PRO A 242 -20.18 -2.94 -5.77
CA PRO A 242 -18.85 -3.56 -5.71
C PRO A 242 -18.10 -3.55 -7.04
N GLU A 243 -18.82 -3.50 -8.19
CA GLU A 243 -18.21 -3.32 -9.51
C GLU A 243 -17.56 -1.93 -9.69
N GLY A 244 -18.00 -0.94 -8.95
CA GLY A 244 -17.43 0.41 -8.94
C GLY A 244 -16.37 0.62 -7.86
N ARG A 245 -15.91 -0.43 -7.19
CA ARG A 245 -14.95 -0.33 -6.09
C ARG A 245 -13.71 -1.19 -6.34
N ALA A 246 -12.55 -0.56 -6.29
CA ALA A 246 -11.26 -1.21 -6.49
C ALA A 246 -10.34 -1.06 -5.26
N THR A 247 -9.44 -2.01 -5.10
CA THR A 247 -8.38 -2.02 -4.10
C THR A 247 -7.02 -2.17 -4.77
N MET A 248 -5.99 -1.54 -4.20
CA MET A 248 -4.65 -1.52 -4.77
C MET A 248 -3.58 -1.51 -3.69
N GLY A 249 -2.47 -2.22 -3.93
CA GLY A 249 -1.31 -2.14 -3.04
C GLY A 249 -0.09 -2.87 -3.55
N GLY A 250 1.02 -2.68 -2.82
CA GLY A 250 2.28 -3.39 -3.05
C GLY A 250 2.70 -4.15 -1.80
N SER A 251 3.42 -5.28 -1.97
CA SER A 251 3.88 -6.10 -0.84
C SER A 251 2.71 -6.56 0.05
N SER A 252 2.79 -6.37 1.36
CA SER A 252 1.66 -6.62 2.28
C SER A 252 0.41 -5.81 1.92
N GLY A 253 0.57 -4.59 1.36
CA GLY A 253 -0.56 -3.82 0.83
C GLY A 253 -1.24 -4.51 -0.35
N GLY A 254 -0.50 -5.30 -1.16
CA GLY A 254 -1.05 -6.11 -2.24
C GLY A 254 -1.87 -7.30 -1.72
N SER A 255 -1.36 -8.04 -0.73
CA SER A 255 -2.15 -9.11 -0.10
C SER A 255 -3.37 -8.54 0.64
N CYS A 256 -3.24 -7.38 1.28
CA CYS A 256 -4.37 -6.66 1.87
C CYS A 256 -5.44 -6.30 0.83
N ALA A 257 -5.03 -5.76 -0.32
CA ALA A 257 -5.95 -5.44 -1.40
C ALA A 257 -6.76 -6.66 -1.86
N LEU A 258 -6.11 -7.83 -1.98
CA LEU A 258 -6.82 -9.07 -2.26
C LEU A 258 -7.72 -9.49 -1.09
N SER A 259 -7.23 -9.41 0.17
CA SER A 259 -8.00 -9.79 1.36
C SER A 259 -9.29 -8.98 1.48
N MET A 260 -9.25 -7.67 1.18
CA MET A 260 -10.45 -6.83 1.16
C MET A 260 -11.51 -7.39 0.22
N ALA A 261 -11.15 -7.72 -1.02
CA ALA A 261 -12.10 -8.27 -1.99
C ALA A 261 -12.45 -9.75 -1.71
N TRP A 262 -11.50 -10.53 -1.20
CA TRP A 262 -11.72 -11.95 -0.93
C TRP A 262 -12.75 -12.21 0.16
N TYR A 263 -12.64 -11.46 1.27
CA TYR A 263 -13.54 -11.60 2.42
C TYR A 263 -14.81 -10.77 2.29
N HIS A 264 -14.78 -9.70 1.45
CA HIS A 264 -15.90 -8.79 1.21
C HIS A 264 -16.18 -8.61 -0.28
N THR A 265 -16.66 -9.68 -0.94
CA THR A 265 -17.15 -9.60 -2.32
C THR A 265 -18.43 -8.77 -2.44
N ASP A 266 -19.11 -8.48 -1.35
CA ASP A 266 -20.19 -7.51 -1.27
C ASP A 266 -19.73 -6.05 -1.37
N LEU A 267 -18.42 -5.81 -1.17
CA LEU A 267 -17.84 -4.45 -1.20
C LEU A 267 -16.89 -4.20 -2.37
N TYR A 268 -16.06 -5.18 -2.78
CA TYR A 268 -15.00 -4.98 -3.77
C TYR A 268 -14.90 -6.12 -4.77
N HIS A 269 -14.83 -5.78 -6.07
CA HIS A 269 -14.63 -6.76 -7.14
C HIS A 269 -13.35 -6.55 -7.96
N ARG A 270 -12.56 -5.50 -7.71
CA ARG A 270 -11.40 -5.14 -8.53
C ARG A 270 -10.15 -5.01 -7.67
N VAL A 271 -9.10 -5.76 -8.02
CA VAL A 271 -7.87 -5.86 -7.24
C VAL A 271 -6.66 -5.64 -8.13
N LEU A 272 -5.73 -4.78 -7.71
CA LEU A 272 -4.46 -4.50 -8.38
C LEU A 272 -3.31 -4.64 -7.40
N THR A 273 -2.34 -5.52 -7.71
CA THR A 273 -1.25 -5.82 -6.78
C THR A 273 0.12 -5.81 -7.46
N TYR A 274 1.09 -5.16 -6.80
CA TYR A 274 2.50 -5.19 -7.15
C TYR A 274 3.26 -6.00 -6.10
N SER A 275 3.98 -7.04 -6.51
CA SER A 275 4.76 -7.89 -5.58
C SER A 275 3.96 -8.37 -4.38
N GLY A 276 2.72 -8.82 -4.59
CA GLY A 276 1.81 -9.18 -3.49
C GLY A 276 2.44 -10.19 -2.52
N THR A 277 2.31 -9.94 -1.22
CA THR A 277 2.84 -10.81 -0.16
C THR A 277 1.94 -12.04 0.00
N TYR A 278 1.97 -12.94 -1.00
CA TYR A 278 1.24 -14.22 -0.97
C TYR A 278 2.09 -15.36 -0.40
N VAL A 279 3.05 -15.02 0.44
CA VAL A 279 3.96 -15.91 1.17
C VAL A 279 3.39 -16.30 2.53
N ASN A 280 4.07 -17.19 3.26
CA ASN A 280 3.68 -17.58 4.62
C ASN A 280 3.89 -16.42 5.60
N GLN A 281 3.00 -15.44 5.51
CA GLN A 281 3.00 -14.26 6.37
C GLN A 281 1.57 -13.93 6.78
N GLN A 282 1.35 -13.77 8.09
CA GLN A 282 0.11 -13.28 8.67
C GLN A 282 0.32 -12.70 10.07
N TRP A 283 -0.59 -11.85 10.50
CA TRP A 283 -0.67 -11.34 11.85
C TRP A 283 -2.09 -10.83 12.20
N PRO A 284 -2.70 -11.25 13.32
CA PRO A 284 -2.27 -12.35 14.20
C PRO A 284 -2.33 -13.71 13.51
N HIS A 285 -1.72 -14.73 14.12
CA HIS A 285 -1.82 -16.10 13.63
C HIS A 285 -3.28 -16.59 13.64
N ASN A 286 -3.70 -17.27 12.58
CA ASN A 286 -5.00 -17.87 12.42
C ASN A 286 -4.84 -19.34 12.06
N GLU A 287 -5.36 -20.23 12.90
CA GLU A 287 -5.28 -21.69 12.71
C GLU A 287 -6.07 -22.18 11.47
N GLU A 288 -7.05 -21.41 10.98
CA GLU A 288 -7.79 -21.74 9.75
C GLU A 288 -6.95 -21.47 8.48
N THR A 289 -5.96 -20.61 8.60
CA THR A 289 -5.00 -20.25 7.54
C THR A 289 -3.57 -20.36 8.08
N PRO A 290 -3.11 -21.58 8.45
CA PRO A 290 -1.84 -21.75 9.18
C PRO A 290 -0.62 -21.20 8.42
N HIS A 291 -0.69 -21.13 7.09
CA HIS A 291 0.36 -20.59 6.23
C HIS A 291 0.07 -19.14 5.77
N GLY A 292 -0.78 -18.41 6.50
CA GLY A 292 -1.07 -17.01 6.18
C GLY A 292 -1.51 -16.81 4.73
N ALA A 293 -0.99 -15.79 4.07
CA ALA A 293 -1.37 -15.45 2.69
C ALA A 293 -0.91 -16.48 1.63
N TRP A 294 0.04 -17.38 1.96
CA TRP A 294 0.34 -18.54 1.14
C TRP A 294 -0.90 -19.43 0.95
N GLY A 295 -1.78 -19.47 1.92
CA GLY A 295 -3.06 -20.17 1.88
C GLY A 295 -3.97 -19.76 0.73
N TYR A 296 -3.83 -18.56 0.15
CA TYR A 296 -4.64 -18.16 -1.01
C TYR A 296 -4.48 -19.12 -2.17
N HIS A 297 -3.24 -19.42 -2.58
CA HIS A 297 -2.99 -20.32 -3.70
C HIS A 297 -2.88 -21.79 -3.28
N GLU A 298 -2.66 -22.09 -2.01
CA GLU A 298 -2.56 -23.47 -1.51
C GLU A 298 -3.92 -24.10 -1.30
N THR A 299 -4.85 -23.39 -0.69
CA THR A 299 -6.11 -23.95 -0.21
C THR A 299 -7.35 -23.10 -0.51
N LEU A 300 -7.30 -21.80 -0.27
CA LEU A 300 -8.51 -20.95 -0.29
C LEU A 300 -9.10 -20.85 -1.70
N ILE A 301 -8.31 -20.43 -2.69
CA ILE A 301 -8.79 -20.33 -4.08
C ILE A 301 -9.11 -21.74 -4.65
N PRO A 302 -8.23 -22.75 -4.51
CA PRO A 302 -8.51 -24.10 -5.01
C PRO A 302 -9.81 -24.71 -4.46
N ASN A 303 -10.12 -24.50 -3.20
CA ASN A 303 -11.26 -25.14 -2.53
C ASN A 303 -12.56 -24.29 -2.56
N SER A 304 -12.51 -23.08 -3.10
CA SER A 304 -13.69 -22.21 -3.20
C SER A 304 -14.27 -22.21 -4.62
N ALA A 305 -15.55 -21.88 -4.75
CA ALA A 305 -16.09 -21.44 -6.03
C ALA A 305 -15.40 -20.13 -6.44
N ALA A 306 -15.28 -19.87 -7.74
CA ALA A 306 -14.77 -18.61 -8.23
C ALA A 306 -15.63 -17.46 -7.70
N LYS A 307 -14.96 -16.44 -7.15
CA LYS A 307 -15.60 -15.22 -6.66
C LYS A 307 -15.65 -14.19 -7.80
N PRO A 308 -16.58 -13.23 -7.77
CA PRO A 308 -16.68 -12.19 -8.79
C PRO A 308 -15.59 -11.13 -8.63
N ILE A 309 -14.33 -11.53 -8.69
CA ILE A 309 -13.17 -10.67 -8.50
C ILE A 309 -12.34 -10.67 -9.77
N ARG A 310 -11.98 -9.48 -10.25
CA ARG A 310 -11.01 -9.25 -11.32
C ARG A 310 -9.67 -8.87 -10.69
N ILE A 311 -8.58 -9.56 -11.06
CA ILE A 311 -7.29 -9.45 -10.33
C ILE A 311 -6.16 -9.17 -11.31
N TRP A 312 -5.47 -8.05 -11.13
CA TRP A 312 -4.21 -7.74 -11.79
C TRP A 312 -3.05 -7.96 -10.83
N LEU A 313 -2.00 -8.68 -11.29
CA LEU A 313 -0.84 -9.01 -10.46
C LEU A 313 0.46 -8.75 -11.22
N GLU A 314 1.48 -8.27 -10.49
CA GLU A 314 2.84 -8.17 -11.02
C GLU A 314 3.84 -8.72 -10.00
N VAL A 315 4.93 -9.32 -10.52
CA VAL A 315 6.11 -9.69 -9.73
C VAL A 315 7.39 -9.52 -10.55
N GLY A 316 8.44 -9.01 -9.91
CA GLY A 316 9.77 -8.90 -10.52
C GLY A 316 10.56 -10.19 -10.46
N ASP A 317 11.43 -10.47 -11.46
CA ASP A 317 12.32 -11.65 -11.51
C ASP A 317 13.33 -11.70 -10.38
N ARG A 318 13.59 -10.58 -9.69
CA ARG A 318 14.48 -10.41 -8.54
C ARG A 318 13.73 -10.04 -7.27
N ASP A 319 12.44 -10.37 -7.20
CA ASP A 319 11.63 -10.12 -6.02
C ASP A 319 12.16 -10.86 -4.80
N LEU A 320 11.69 -10.52 -3.61
CA LEU A 320 12.21 -11.02 -2.33
C LEU A 320 12.25 -12.54 -2.27
N LEU A 321 13.34 -13.03 -1.71
CA LEU A 321 13.55 -14.42 -1.37
C LEU A 321 14.15 -14.49 0.04
N ASN A 322 13.38 -15.02 0.98
CA ASN A 322 13.77 -15.15 2.37
C ASN A 322 13.75 -16.64 2.81
N PRO A 323 14.63 -17.51 2.29
CA PRO A 323 14.55 -18.95 2.51
C PRO A 323 14.78 -19.37 3.97
N ASN A 324 15.36 -18.47 4.77
CA ASN A 324 15.63 -18.71 6.20
C ASN A 324 14.49 -18.20 7.11
N SER A 325 13.49 -17.53 6.56
CA SER A 325 12.28 -17.20 7.31
C SER A 325 11.51 -18.49 7.50
N MET A 326 11.34 -18.90 8.75
CA MET A 326 10.62 -20.11 9.16
C MET A 326 11.11 -21.45 8.53
N HIS A 327 12.11 -21.43 7.66
CA HIS A 327 12.67 -22.63 7.00
C HIS A 327 11.65 -23.52 6.28
N ASP A 328 10.54 -22.93 5.81
CA ASP A 328 9.41 -23.64 5.21
C ASP A 328 9.37 -23.56 3.68
N ASN A 329 10.30 -22.82 3.06
CA ASN A 329 10.35 -22.53 1.62
C ASN A 329 9.10 -21.78 1.09
N MET A 330 8.33 -21.15 1.96
CA MET A 330 7.11 -20.41 1.60
C MET A 330 7.33 -18.89 1.58
N HIS A 331 8.60 -18.43 1.55
CA HIS A 331 8.98 -17.01 1.55
C HIS A 331 9.73 -16.61 0.27
N ASP A 332 9.27 -17.10 -0.88
CA ASP A 332 9.67 -16.68 -2.22
C ASP A 332 8.50 -15.95 -2.88
N TRP A 333 8.61 -14.64 -3.05
CA TRP A 333 7.55 -13.81 -3.64
C TRP A 333 7.30 -14.16 -5.11
N VAL A 334 8.35 -14.54 -5.86
CA VAL A 334 8.19 -14.97 -7.26
C VAL A 334 7.34 -16.22 -7.33
N VAL A 335 7.72 -17.26 -6.57
CA VAL A 335 6.97 -18.52 -6.55
C VAL A 335 5.54 -18.33 -6.06
N ALA A 336 5.34 -17.49 -5.05
CA ALA A 336 4.00 -17.22 -4.50
C ALA A 336 3.08 -16.55 -5.54
N ASN A 337 3.58 -15.54 -6.26
CA ASN A 337 2.80 -14.85 -7.29
C ASN A 337 2.57 -15.73 -8.54
N GLU A 338 3.55 -16.55 -8.93
CA GLU A 338 3.39 -17.58 -9.97
C GLU A 338 2.28 -18.58 -9.62
N ARG A 339 2.26 -19.06 -8.38
CA ARG A 339 1.18 -19.96 -7.89
C ARG A 339 -0.17 -19.27 -7.85
N MET A 340 -0.22 -17.97 -7.49
CA MET A 340 -1.46 -17.19 -7.63
C MET A 340 -1.98 -17.22 -9.06
N ALA A 341 -1.13 -16.92 -10.06
CA ALA A 341 -1.52 -16.96 -11.46
C ALA A 341 -2.03 -18.35 -11.89
N GLN A 342 -1.37 -19.43 -11.44
CA GLN A 342 -1.79 -20.81 -11.72
C GLN A 342 -3.20 -21.11 -11.21
N VAL A 343 -3.49 -20.79 -9.95
CA VAL A 343 -4.80 -21.10 -9.36
C VAL A 343 -5.91 -20.20 -9.91
N LEU A 344 -5.62 -18.95 -10.23
CA LEU A 344 -6.56 -18.04 -10.88
C LEU A 344 -6.95 -18.55 -12.27
N ALA A 345 -5.97 -18.98 -13.08
CA ALA A 345 -6.21 -19.61 -14.36
C ALA A 345 -7.08 -20.88 -14.23
N ALA A 346 -6.69 -21.77 -13.31
CA ALA A 346 -7.39 -23.04 -13.09
C ALA A 346 -8.85 -22.86 -12.66
N LYS A 347 -9.15 -21.74 -11.98
CA LYS A 347 -10.51 -21.41 -11.50
C LYS A 347 -11.29 -20.53 -12.46
N GLY A 348 -10.70 -20.09 -13.59
CA GLY A 348 -11.37 -19.26 -14.58
C GLY A 348 -11.65 -17.83 -14.11
N TYR A 349 -10.79 -17.26 -13.29
CA TYR A 349 -10.87 -15.85 -12.94
C TYR A 349 -10.53 -14.95 -14.12
N HIS A 350 -11.08 -13.76 -14.15
CA HIS A 350 -10.53 -12.66 -14.94
C HIS A 350 -9.27 -12.16 -14.28
N TYR A 351 -8.11 -12.42 -14.89
CA TYR A 351 -6.83 -11.98 -14.35
C TYR A 351 -5.83 -11.61 -15.44
N GLN A 352 -4.91 -10.72 -15.09
CA GLN A 352 -3.72 -10.45 -15.87
C GLN A 352 -2.51 -10.54 -14.93
N PHE A 353 -1.55 -11.38 -15.25
CA PHE A 353 -0.31 -11.56 -14.50
C PHE A 353 0.88 -11.10 -15.31
N ILE A 354 1.69 -10.22 -14.72
CA ILE A 354 2.91 -9.66 -15.30
C ILE A 354 4.13 -10.20 -14.56
N PHE A 355 4.99 -10.90 -15.27
CA PHE A 355 6.33 -11.24 -14.81
C PHE A 355 7.32 -10.22 -15.40
N ALA A 356 7.93 -9.38 -14.57
CA ALA A 356 8.79 -8.30 -15.00
C ALA A 356 10.27 -8.72 -14.90
N ARG A 357 11.00 -8.73 -16.02
CA ARG A 357 12.44 -8.97 -16.04
C ARG A 357 13.21 -7.77 -15.49
N ASN A 358 14.35 -8.00 -14.86
CA ASN A 358 15.23 -6.98 -14.28
C ASN A 358 14.53 -6.09 -13.23
N ALA A 359 13.56 -6.63 -12.53
CA ALA A 359 12.73 -5.93 -11.55
C ALA A 359 12.88 -6.54 -10.16
N GLY A 360 12.88 -5.69 -9.15
CA GLY A 360 12.90 -6.06 -7.74
C GLY A 360 11.52 -5.97 -7.07
N HIS A 361 11.54 -6.00 -5.75
CA HIS A 361 10.32 -5.92 -4.94
C HIS A 361 9.63 -4.56 -5.09
N THR A 362 8.36 -4.56 -5.50
CA THR A 362 7.56 -3.35 -5.77
C THR A 362 8.31 -2.33 -6.64
N ASP A 363 8.87 -2.80 -7.74
CA ASP A 363 9.76 -1.99 -8.57
C ASP A 363 9.05 -0.75 -9.11
N ARG A 364 9.63 0.41 -8.81
CA ARG A 364 9.05 1.68 -9.21
C ARG A 364 9.02 1.89 -10.72
N ALA A 365 10.05 1.44 -11.43
CA ALA A 365 10.12 1.61 -12.88
C ALA A 365 9.08 0.73 -13.58
N VAL A 366 8.89 -0.51 -13.11
CA VAL A 366 7.81 -1.38 -13.57
C VAL A 366 6.44 -0.74 -13.31
N LYS A 367 6.21 -0.22 -12.10
CA LYS A 367 4.96 0.48 -11.81
C LYS A 367 4.73 1.69 -12.72
N GLN A 368 5.78 2.47 -13.01
CA GLN A 368 5.69 3.60 -13.94
C GLN A 368 5.43 3.18 -15.38
N GLN A 369 5.86 2.00 -15.78
CA GLN A 369 5.58 1.45 -17.10
C GLN A 369 4.17 0.87 -17.21
N THR A 370 3.69 0.16 -16.19
CA THR A 370 2.50 -0.71 -16.30
C THR A 370 1.22 -0.12 -15.72
N LEU A 371 1.31 0.87 -14.82
CA LEU A 371 0.13 1.35 -14.08
C LEU A 371 -1.01 1.88 -14.96
N PRO A 372 -0.76 2.63 -16.06
CA PRO A 372 -1.84 3.10 -16.92
C PRO A 372 -2.67 1.97 -17.52
N GLU A 373 -2.03 1.01 -18.16
CA GLU A 373 -2.70 -0.16 -18.78
C GLU A 373 -3.32 -1.08 -17.72
N ALA A 374 -2.68 -1.22 -16.55
CA ALA A 374 -3.23 -1.98 -15.43
C ALA A 374 -4.52 -1.36 -14.90
N LEU A 375 -4.59 -0.03 -14.80
CA LEU A 375 -5.82 0.67 -14.40
C LEU A 375 -6.90 0.53 -15.48
N GLU A 376 -6.57 0.68 -16.75
CA GLU A 376 -7.52 0.50 -17.85
C GLU A 376 -8.05 -0.93 -17.87
N TRP A 377 -7.18 -1.94 -17.76
CA TRP A 377 -7.56 -3.34 -17.65
C TRP A 377 -8.48 -3.57 -16.43
N LEU A 378 -8.13 -2.99 -15.29
CA LEU A 378 -8.87 -3.16 -14.04
C LEU A 378 -10.32 -2.66 -14.17
N TRP A 379 -10.52 -1.54 -14.89
CA TRP A 379 -11.83 -0.89 -15.03
C TRP A 379 -12.63 -1.35 -16.24
N GLN A 380 -12.14 -2.31 -17.02
CA GLN A 380 -12.91 -2.87 -18.12
C GLN A 380 -14.27 -3.41 -17.67
N GLY A 381 -15.27 -3.22 -18.52
CA GLY A 381 -16.63 -3.70 -18.30
C GLY A 381 -17.42 -2.91 -17.23
N TYR A 382 -16.78 -1.98 -16.48
CA TYR A 382 -17.52 -1.13 -15.56
C TYR A 382 -18.43 -0.16 -16.31
N GLN A 383 -19.71 -0.15 -15.94
CA GLN A 383 -20.68 0.80 -16.45
C GLN A 383 -21.14 1.70 -15.29
N PRO A 384 -20.84 3.00 -15.33
CA PRO A 384 -21.36 3.91 -14.31
C PRO A 384 -22.90 3.88 -14.30
N PRO A 385 -23.53 4.09 -13.13
CA PRO A 385 -24.98 4.17 -13.05
C PRO A 385 -25.54 5.16 -14.06
N ALA A 386 -26.66 4.80 -14.70
CA ALA A 386 -27.34 5.69 -15.64
C ALA A 386 -27.64 7.05 -14.98
N LYS A 387 -27.55 8.12 -15.75
CA LYS A 387 -27.74 9.49 -15.29
C LYS A 387 -29.15 9.74 -14.82
#